data_27c732d933349aa1b9dbe0c297d2388a
#
_entry.id   27c732d933349aa1b9dbe0c297d2388a
#
_cell.length_a   1.000
_cell.length_b   1.000
_cell.length_c   1.000
_cell.angle_alpha   90.00
_cell.angle_beta   90.00
_cell.angle_gamma   90.00
#
_symmetry.space_group_name_H-M   'P 1'
#
loop_
_entity.id
_entity.type
_entity.pdbx_description
1 polymer ?
#
loop_
_entity_poly.entity_id
_entity_poly.type
_entity_poly.pdbx_seq_one_letter_code
_entity_poly.pdbx_strand_id
1 'polypeptide(L)'
;MTKKRYTKKKKSVQDKESTDIPFTKVRVEWVDCVSDSAWASEKEFKNMKLANPVNEGWIFSKDRKSIKLFAAYDKEDDGTITFGDRTMIPK
;
A
#
# COMPACT_ATOMS: atom_id res chain seq x y z
N MET A 1 10.57 -4.69 14.44
CA MET A 1 10.91 -4.12 13.12
C MET A 1 9.94 -4.59 12.06
N THR A 2 9.40 -3.69 11.34
CA THR A 2 8.43 -4.01 10.30
C THR A 2 9.14 -4.49 9.05
N LYS A 3 8.66 -5.58 8.51
CA LYS A 3 9.20 -6.11 7.28
C LYS A 3 8.23 -5.84 6.15
N LYS A 4 8.70 -5.23 5.08
CA LYS A 4 7.88 -4.89 3.94
C LYS A 4 8.43 -5.51 2.67
N ARG A 5 7.52 -5.87 1.81
CA ARG A 5 7.89 -6.39 0.51
C ARG A 5 6.85 -5.92 -0.49
N TYR A 6 7.29 -5.43 -1.61
CA TYR A 6 6.37 -5.05 -2.66
C TYR A 6 6.88 -5.53 -4.00
N THR A 7 5.93 -5.79 -4.89
CA THR A 7 6.21 -6.35 -6.20
C THR A 7 5.58 -5.48 -7.26
N LYS A 8 6.36 -5.18 -8.28
CA LYS A 8 5.85 -4.47 -9.43
C LYS A 8 4.84 -5.36 -10.15
N LYS A 9 3.67 -4.82 -10.42
CA LYS A 9 2.64 -5.58 -11.07
C LYS A 9 3.04 -5.90 -12.50
N LYS A 10 2.90 -7.16 -12.88
CA LYS A 10 3.27 -7.58 -14.21
C LYS A 10 2.28 -7.02 -15.23
N LYS A 11 2.82 -6.47 -16.29
CA LYS A 11 2.01 -5.91 -17.35
C LYS A 11 1.57 -6.99 -18.31
N SER A 12 0.31 -6.99 -18.68
CA SER A 12 -0.19 -7.91 -19.67
C SER A 12 -0.52 -7.14 -20.95
N VAL A 13 -0.81 -7.88 -22.01
CA VAL A 13 -1.12 -7.26 -23.30
C VAL A 13 -2.36 -6.39 -23.22
N GLN A 14 -3.33 -6.81 -22.40
CA GLN A 14 -4.59 -6.09 -22.26
C GLN A 14 -4.53 -5.01 -21.20
N ASP A 15 -3.41 -4.87 -20.55
CA ASP A 15 -3.27 -3.98 -19.41
C ASP A 15 -3.12 -2.55 -19.89
N LYS A 16 -4.19 -1.80 -19.86
CA LYS A 16 -4.19 -0.44 -20.37
C LYS A 16 -4.22 0.62 -19.31
N GLU A 17 -4.43 0.24 -18.08
CA GLU A 17 -4.62 1.22 -17.00
C GLU A 17 -3.36 1.98 -16.68
N SER A 18 -2.20 1.47 -17.08
CA SER A 18 -0.94 2.10 -16.72
C SER A 18 -0.49 3.15 -17.73
N THR A 19 -1.25 3.40 -18.77
CA THR A 19 -0.75 4.21 -19.87
C THR A 19 -0.95 5.71 -19.68
N ASP A 20 -1.79 6.11 -18.73
CA ASP A 20 -2.17 7.51 -18.59
C ASP A 20 -1.29 8.29 -17.65
N ILE A 21 -0.56 7.63 -16.79
CA ILE A 21 0.16 8.33 -15.72
C ILE A 21 1.57 7.78 -15.60
N PRO A 22 2.52 8.64 -15.21
CA PRO A 22 3.93 8.23 -15.10
C PRO A 22 4.25 7.62 -13.74
N PHE A 23 3.41 6.70 -13.27
CA PHE A 23 3.61 6.05 -11.99
C PHE A 23 3.53 4.54 -12.15
N THR A 24 4.29 3.82 -11.34
CA THR A 24 4.36 2.38 -11.41
C THR A 24 3.35 1.76 -10.47
N LYS A 25 2.62 0.79 -10.96
CA LYS A 25 1.65 0.07 -10.15
C LYS A 25 2.34 -1.08 -9.42
N VAL A 26 2.04 -1.21 -8.12
CA VAL A 26 2.71 -2.18 -7.27
C VAL A 26 1.72 -2.79 -6.29
N ARG A 27 2.18 -3.88 -5.68
CA ARG A 27 1.51 -4.51 -4.56
C ARG A 27 2.48 -4.48 -3.39
N VAL A 28 2.02 -3.95 -2.26
CA VAL A 28 2.86 -3.84 -1.07
C VAL A 28 2.30 -4.75 0.01
N GLU A 29 3.12 -5.67 0.50
CA GLU A 29 2.80 -6.49 1.65
C GLU A 29 3.62 -5.97 2.81
N TRP A 30 2.97 -5.74 3.95
CA TRP A 30 3.67 -5.15 5.08
C TRP A 30 3.11 -5.69 6.38
N VAL A 31 3.79 -5.38 7.46
CA VAL A 31 3.44 -5.88 8.79
C VAL A 31 3.06 -4.70 9.65
N ASP A 32 1.88 -4.76 10.25
CA ASP A 32 1.35 -3.66 11.03
C ASP A 32 1.07 -4.12 12.45
N CYS A 33 1.00 -3.16 13.36
CA CYS A 33 0.68 -3.44 14.75
C CYS A 33 -0.81 -3.76 14.87
N VAL A 34 -1.14 -4.41 15.99
CA VAL A 34 -2.52 -4.77 16.30
C VAL A 34 -2.81 -4.33 17.72
N SER A 35 -3.97 -3.75 17.92
CA SER A 35 -4.43 -3.34 19.24
C SER A 35 -5.79 -3.96 19.51
N ASP A 36 -5.99 -4.36 20.76
CA ASP A 36 -7.26 -4.93 21.18
C ASP A 36 -7.48 -4.50 22.63
N SER A 37 -8.57 -3.79 22.89
CA SER A 37 -8.86 -3.26 24.20
C SER A 37 -9.65 -4.22 25.07
N ALA A 38 -10.03 -5.38 24.56
CA ALA A 38 -10.75 -6.38 25.33
C ALA A 38 -9.83 -7.12 26.29
N TRP A 39 -10.43 -7.73 27.29
CA TRP A 39 -9.70 -8.57 28.21
C TRP A 39 -9.35 -9.90 27.55
N ALA A 40 -8.17 -10.42 27.86
CA ALA A 40 -7.70 -11.66 27.28
C ALA A 40 -6.95 -12.47 28.34
N SER A 41 -7.04 -13.79 28.21
CA SER A 41 -6.23 -14.67 29.05
C SER A 41 -4.78 -14.62 28.60
N GLU A 42 -3.89 -15.17 29.41
CA GLU A 42 -2.49 -15.26 29.04
C GLU A 42 -2.30 -16.01 27.73
N LYS A 43 -3.05 -17.10 27.57
CA LYS A 43 -2.95 -17.91 26.37
C LYS A 43 -3.40 -17.14 25.12
N GLU A 44 -4.48 -16.42 25.24
CA GLU A 44 -4.97 -15.60 24.13
C GLU A 44 -3.99 -14.51 23.77
N PHE A 45 -3.40 -13.87 24.79
CA PHE A 45 -2.43 -12.81 24.54
C PHE A 45 -1.18 -13.34 23.86
N LYS A 46 -0.72 -14.52 24.29
CA LYS A 46 0.45 -15.14 23.65
C LYS A 46 0.20 -15.47 22.18
N ASN A 47 -1.03 -15.74 21.82
CA ASN A 47 -1.38 -16.10 20.45
C ASN A 47 -1.67 -14.89 19.57
N MET A 48 -1.60 -13.71 20.13
CA MET A 48 -1.84 -12.49 19.36
C MET A 48 -0.75 -12.31 18.32
N LYS A 49 -1.16 -11.96 17.11
CA LYS A 49 -0.24 -11.85 15.97
C LYS A 49 -0.36 -10.49 15.30
N LEU A 50 0.72 -10.08 14.67
CA LEU A 50 0.72 -8.85 13.91
C LEU A 50 -0.15 -9.01 12.66
N ALA A 51 -0.69 -7.89 12.19
CA ALA A 51 -1.46 -7.87 10.97
C ALA A 51 -0.53 -7.84 9.76
N ASN A 52 -0.99 -8.40 8.66
CA ASN A 52 -0.22 -8.46 7.42
C ASN A 52 -1.05 -7.87 6.28
N PRO A 53 -1.24 -6.57 6.26
CA PRO A 53 -2.04 -5.96 5.21
C PRO A 53 -1.37 -6.02 3.85
N VAL A 54 -2.20 -5.94 2.83
CA VAL A 54 -1.76 -5.88 1.45
C VAL A 54 -2.41 -4.66 0.81
N ASN A 55 -1.60 -3.81 0.20
CA ASN A 55 -2.10 -2.66 -0.52
C ASN A 55 -1.67 -2.74 -1.97
N GLU A 56 -2.55 -2.37 -2.87
CA GLU A 56 -2.23 -2.27 -4.28
C GLU A 56 -2.53 -0.85 -4.76
N GLY A 57 -1.66 -0.36 -5.63
CA GLY A 57 -1.84 0.97 -6.16
C GLY A 57 -0.57 1.41 -6.88
N TRP A 58 -0.53 2.68 -7.23
CA TRP A 58 0.64 3.25 -7.89
C TRP A 58 1.53 3.90 -6.84
N ILE A 59 2.84 3.76 -7.00
CA ILE A 59 3.80 4.43 -6.13
C ILE A 59 3.87 5.89 -6.54
N PHE A 60 3.54 6.78 -5.60
CA PHE A 60 3.75 8.21 -5.80
C PHE A 60 5.20 8.57 -5.47
N SER A 61 5.67 8.08 -4.34
CA SER A 61 7.06 8.30 -3.93
C SER A 61 7.42 7.32 -2.83
N LYS A 62 8.70 7.13 -2.63
CA LYS A 62 9.19 6.38 -1.47
C LYS A 62 10.50 6.98 -1.02
N ASP A 63 10.70 6.94 0.28
CA ASP A 63 11.94 7.38 0.89
C ASP A 63 12.33 6.39 1.97
N ARG A 64 13.27 6.78 2.83
CA ARG A 64 13.73 5.86 3.86
C ARG A 64 12.68 5.56 4.91
N LYS A 65 11.70 6.41 5.05
CA LYS A 65 10.73 6.30 6.14
C LYS A 65 9.39 5.77 5.71
N SER A 66 9.01 5.98 4.46
CA SER A 66 7.66 5.62 4.04
C SER A 66 7.55 5.39 2.55
N ILE A 67 6.46 4.75 2.19
CA ILE A 67 6.03 4.58 0.81
C ILE A 67 4.67 5.24 0.69
N LYS A 68 4.49 6.09 -0.31
CA LYS A 68 3.21 6.73 -0.59
C LYS A 68 2.60 6.10 -1.82
N LEU A 69 1.37 5.61 -1.66
CA LEU A 69 0.62 4.98 -2.74
C LEU A 69 -0.68 5.71 -2.96
N PHE A 70 -1.22 5.61 -4.15
CA PHE A 70 -2.60 6.02 -4.42
C PHE A 70 -3.27 4.95 -5.27
N ALA A 71 -4.57 4.77 -5.08
CA ALA A 71 -5.32 3.75 -5.79
C ALA A 71 -6.40 4.35 -6.69
N ALA A 72 -6.53 5.66 -6.71
CA ALA A 72 -7.45 6.36 -7.56
C ALA A 72 -6.83 7.68 -7.99
N TYR A 73 -7.19 8.14 -9.17
CA TYR A 73 -6.70 9.43 -9.63
C TYR A 73 -7.67 10.03 -10.63
N ASP A 74 -7.55 11.33 -10.80
CA ASP A 74 -8.31 12.07 -11.80
C ASP A 74 -7.32 12.91 -12.59
N LYS A 75 -7.33 12.75 -13.90
CA LYS A 75 -6.42 13.47 -14.77
C LYS A 75 -7.21 14.51 -15.57
N GLU A 76 -6.82 15.76 -15.40
CA GLU A 76 -7.46 16.86 -16.10
C GLU A 76 -6.97 16.93 -17.53
N ASP A 77 -7.69 17.71 -18.34
CA ASP A 77 -7.34 17.85 -19.74
C ASP A 77 -5.95 18.47 -19.93
N ASP A 78 -5.51 19.31 -19.00
CA ASP A 78 -4.20 19.94 -19.09
C ASP A 78 -3.08 19.05 -18.55
N GLY A 79 -3.41 17.82 -18.15
CA GLY A 79 -2.42 16.89 -17.63
C GLY A 79 -2.26 16.90 -16.12
N THR A 80 -2.92 17.81 -15.44
CA THR A 80 -2.86 17.88 -13.99
C THR A 80 -3.53 16.64 -13.40
N ILE A 81 -2.91 16.05 -12.38
CA ILE A 81 -3.42 14.85 -11.74
C ILE A 81 -3.73 15.14 -10.29
N THR A 82 -4.92 14.71 -9.85
CA THR A 82 -5.26 14.69 -8.43
C THR A 82 -5.34 13.24 -7.99
N PHE A 83 -4.94 12.99 -6.76
CA PHE A 83 -4.73 11.63 -6.26
C PHE A 83 -5.74 11.31 -5.16
N GLY A 84 -6.38 10.15 -5.28
CA GLY A 84 -7.33 9.66 -4.31
C GLY A 84 -6.91 8.33 -3.73
N ASP A 85 -7.61 7.90 -2.68
CA ASP A 85 -7.31 6.65 -1.99
C ASP A 85 -5.83 6.54 -1.66
N ARG A 86 -5.35 7.54 -0.97
CA ARG A 86 -3.93 7.66 -0.65
C ARG A 86 -3.61 6.90 0.62
N THR A 87 -2.48 6.20 0.59
CA THR A 87 -1.99 5.46 1.74
C THR A 87 -0.51 5.72 1.91
N MET A 88 -0.10 6.01 3.13
CA MET A 88 1.31 6.16 3.46
C MET A 88 1.69 5.01 4.37
N ILE A 89 2.63 4.19 3.93
CA ILE A 89 3.04 3.00 4.65
C ILE A 89 4.42 3.23 5.24
N PRO A 90 4.60 3.08 6.55
CA PRO A 90 5.93 3.24 7.14
C PRO A 90 6.84 2.09 6.74
N LYS A 91 8.10 2.40 6.61
CA LYS A 91 9.12 1.40 6.34
C LYS A 91 9.73 0.84 7.60
#